data_2423c0687dfe47beb026627a839d3895
#
_entry.id   2423c0687dfe47beb026627a839d3895
#
_cell.length_a   1.000
_cell.length_b   1.000
_cell.length_c   1.000
_cell.angle_alpha   90.00
_cell.angle_beta   90.00
_cell.angle_gamma   90.00
#
_symmetry.space_group_name_H-M   'P 1'
#
loop_
_entity.id
_entity.type
_entity.pdbx_description
1 polymer ?
#
loop_
_entity_poly.entity_id
_entity_poly.type
_entity_poly.pdbx_seq_one_letter_code
_entity_poly.pdbx_strand_id
1 'polypeptide(L)'
;MVPTQMFLTRGVGVHKEKLASFEQALRSAGVAYCNLVTVSSIYPPNCKIVPRARGEKLLNPGEITFCVMARSETNERNRLTSASIGLAVPTDRRTYGYLSEHHAHGETDEETGEYTEDLAAQMLATTLGVEFDPNIAWKEREQVFKMAGKIVRTLNITQSAIGKPNRWTTVIALAVFIPEENIPKRRR
;
A
#
# COMPACT_ATOMS: atom_id res chain seq x y z
N MET A 1 -18.17 4.62 -8.83
CA MET A 1 -17.91 4.82 -7.38
C MET A 1 -16.52 5.39 -7.21
N VAL A 2 -16.33 6.46 -6.41
CA VAL A 2 -15.01 7.02 -6.08
C VAL A 2 -14.87 6.91 -4.55
N PRO A 3 -13.93 6.11 -4.02
CA PRO A 3 -13.76 5.94 -2.58
C PRO A 3 -13.33 7.24 -1.90
N THR A 4 -13.94 7.58 -0.76
CA THR A 4 -13.59 8.78 0.04
C THR A 4 -12.76 8.48 1.27
N GLN A 5 -12.63 7.20 1.65
CA GLN A 5 -11.77 6.75 2.74
C GLN A 5 -11.04 5.47 2.36
N MET A 6 -9.82 5.34 2.88
CA MET A 6 -9.02 4.12 2.79
C MET A 6 -8.17 3.96 4.05
N PHE A 7 -7.64 2.77 4.26
CA PHE A 7 -6.61 2.52 5.26
C PHE A 7 -5.48 1.68 4.69
N LEU A 8 -4.32 1.80 5.31
CA LEU A 8 -3.15 0.99 5.00
C LEU A 8 -3.04 -0.15 6.01
N THR A 9 -2.70 -1.34 5.50
CA THR A 9 -2.47 -2.52 6.34
C THR A 9 -1.41 -3.41 5.74
N ARG A 10 -0.84 -4.29 6.57
CA ARG A 10 0.19 -5.24 6.17
C ARG A 10 0.03 -6.55 6.95
N GLY A 11 0.58 -7.62 6.40
CA GLY A 11 0.47 -8.92 7.05
C GLY A 11 1.50 -9.92 6.57
N VAL A 12 1.73 -10.91 7.42
CA VAL A 12 2.60 -12.06 7.15
C VAL A 12 1.89 -13.36 7.50
N GLY A 13 2.10 -14.39 6.67
CA GLY A 13 1.60 -15.72 6.92
C GLY A 13 2.63 -16.79 6.57
N VAL A 14 2.66 -17.87 7.34
CA VAL A 14 3.60 -18.98 7.17
C VAL A 14 2.88 -20.32 7.24
N HIS A 15 2.85 -21.06 6.13
CA HIS A 15 2.16 -22.35 6.07
C HIS A 15 2.87 -23.34 5.13
N LYS A 16 2.57 -24.65 5.25
CA LYS A 16 3.07 -25.67 4.31
C LYS A 16 2.50 -25.46 2.90
N GLU A 17 1.25 -25.06 2.81
CA GLU A 17 0.55 -24.76 1.56
C GLU A 17 0.63 -23.27 1.23
N LYS A 18 0.95 -22.97 -0.04
CA LYS A 18 1.11 -21.60 -0.52
C LYS A 18 -0.15 -20.76 -0.31
N LEU A 19 -1.31 -21.28 -0.71
CA LEU A 19 -2.59 -20.57 -0.56
C LEU A 19 -2.92 -20.28 0.91
N ALA A 20 -2.67 -21.24 1.80
CA ALA A 20 -2.93 -21.06 3.22
C ALA A 20 -1.96 -20.05 3.87
N SER A 21 -0.70 -19.93 3.39
CA SER A 21 0.20 -18.87 3.85
C SER A 21 -0.31 -17.48 3.45
N PHE A 22 -0.86 -17.34 2.25
CA PHE A 22 -1.49 -16.09 1.82
C PHE A 22 -2.74 -15.77 2.64
N GLU A 23 -3.60 -16.74 2.89
CA GLU A 23 -4.79 -16.55 3.74
C GLU A 23 -4.41 -16.09 5.16
N GLN A 24 -3.35 -16.67 5.74
CA GLN A 24 -2.82 -16.23 7.05
C GLN A 24 -2.27 -14.79 6.98
N ALA A 25 -1.62 -14.40 5.87
CA ALA A 25 -1.17 -13.03 5.68
C ALA A 25 -2.37 -12.05 5.63
N LEU A 26 -3.46 -12.43 4.97
CA LEU A 26 -4.71 -11.64 4.95
C LEU A 26 -5.35 -11.54 6.34
N ARG A 27 -5.33 -12.62 7.16
CA ARG A 27 -5.76 -12.56 8.58
C ARG A 27 -4.91 -11.60 9.39
N SER A 28 -3.59 -11.69 9.24
CA SER A 28 -2.65 -10.77 9.89
C SER A 28 -2.89 -9.31 9.48
N ALA A 29 -3.27 -9.08 8.22
CA ALA A 29 -3.66 -7.77 7.70
C ALA A 29 -5.06 -7.32 8.12
N GLY A 30 -5.90 -8.18 8.71
CA GLY A 30 -7.26 -7.86 9.17
C GLY A 30 -8.31 -7.81 8.07
N VAL A 31 -8.08 -8.45 6.90
CA VAL A 31 -8.97 -8.37 5.74
C VAL A 31 -9.36 -9.73 5.14
N ALA A 32 -9.02 -10.84 5.80
CA ALA A 32 -9.27 -12.19 5.29
C ALA A 32 -10.75 -12.54 5.11
N TYR A 33 -11.65 -11.82 5.76
CA TYR A 33 -13.08 -12.04 5.68
C TYR A 33 -13.77 -11.31 4.53
N CYS A 34 -13.02 -10.49 3.75
CA CYS A 34 -13.53 -9.78 2.58
C CYS A 34 -13.17 -10.51 1.28
N ASN A 35 -13.94 -10.28 0.23
CA ASN A 35 -13.59 -10.64 -1.15
C ASN A 35 -12.80 -9.48 -1.76
N LEU A 36 -11.47 -9.62 -1.82
CA LEU A 36 -10.61 -8.55 -2.29
C LEU A 36 -10.54 -8.52 -3.82
N VAL A 37 -10.69 -7.32 -4.38
CA VAL A 37 -10.50 -7.02 -5.80
C VAL A 37 -9.37 -6.01 -5.94
N THR A 38 -8.29 -6.40 -6.61
CA THR A 38 -7.17 -5.48 -6.88
C THR A 38 -7.53 -4.50 -7.99
N VAL A 39 -7.20 -3.25 -7.76
CA VAL A 39 -7.36 -2.15 -8.72
C VAL A 39 -6.00 -1.52 -9.01
N SER A 40 -5.95 -0.65 -10.03
CA SER A 40 -4.73 0.08 -10.38
C SER A 40 -4.40 1.20 -9.39
N SER A 41 -3.27 1.80 -9.59
CA SER A 41 -2.44 2.61 -8.68
C SER A 41 -2.94 4.04 -8.39
N ILE A 42 -4.23 4.35 -8.46
CA ILE A 42 -4.75 5.70 -8.27
C ILE A 42 -5.22 5.94 -6.82
N TYR A 43 -4.63 6.94 -6.16
CA TYR A 43 -5.16 7.49 -4.93
C TYR A 43 -6.29 8.47 -5.26
N PRO A 44 -7.54 8.22 -4.83
CA PRO A 44 -8.69 9.00 -5.27
C PRO A 44 -8.66 10.46 -4.77
N PRO A 45 -9.21 11.41 -5.54
CA PRO A 45 -9.37 12.79 -5.07
C PRO A 45 -10.15 12.87 -3.76
N ASN A 46 -9.73 13.77 -2.88
CA ASN A 46 -10.34 13.98 -1.56
C ASN A 46 -10.38 12.75 -0.63
N CYS A 47 -9.79 11.63 -1.01
CA CYS A 47 -9.73 10.43 -0.18
C CYS A 47 -8.97 10.71 1.12
N LYS A 48 -9.44 10.13 2.23
CA LYS A 48 -8.84 10.27 3.56
C LYS A 48 -8.26 8.94 4.00
N ILE A 49 -7.02 8.97 4.46
CA ILE A 49 -6.39 7.82 5.11
C ILE A 49 -6.87 7.79 6.55
N VAL A 50 -7.57 6.73 6.93
CA VAL A 50 -8.02 6.51 8.31
C VAL A 50 -7.12 5.48 9.00
N PRO A 51 -7.04 5.49 10.35
CA PRO A 51 -6.32 4.45 11.08
C PRO A 51 -6.88 3.05 10.76
N ARG A 52 -6.00 2.05 10.67
CA ARG A 52 -6.35 0.65 10.41
C ARG A 52 -7.50 0.16 11.28
N ALA A 53 -7.41 0.36 12.59
CA ALA A 53 -8.43 -0.10 13.55
C ALA A 53 -9.82 0.52 13.31
N ARG A 54 -9.89 1.68 12.67
CA ARG A 54 -11.14 2.29 12.23
C ARG A 54 -11.61 1.69 10.91
N GLY A 55 -10.69 1.52 9.96
CA GLY A 55 -11.01 0.97 8.64
C GLY A 55 -11.56 -0.45 8.74
N GLU A 56 -10.93 -1.33 9.50
CA GLU A 56 -11.38 -2.71 9.74
C GLU A 56 -12.82 -2.79 10.26
N LYS A 57 -13.24 -1.86 11.13
CA LYS A 57 -14.60 -1.82 11.68
C LYS A 57 -15.67 -1.39 10.66
N LEU A 58 -15.25 -0.89 9.51
CA LEU A 58 -16.13 -0.46 8.42
C LEU A 58 -16.21 -1.49 7.28
N LEU A 59 -15.59 -2.65 7.43
CA LEU A 59 -15.68 -3.76 6.49
C LEU A 59 -16.60 -4.85 7.04
N ASN A 60 -17.31 -5.53 6.12
CA ASN A 60 -18.24 -6.59 6.47
C ASN A 60 -17.77 -7.95 5.90
N PRO A 61 -18.04 -9.07 6.59
CA PRO A 61 -17.72 -10.40 6.08
C PRO A 61 -18.40 -10.69 4.74
N GLY A 62 -17.63 -11.20 3.78
CA GLY A 62 -18.11 -11.51 2.41
C GLY A 62 -18.21 -10.33 1.47
N GLU A 63 -17.97 -9.11 1.95
CA GLU A 63 -18.04 -7.89 1.15
C GLU A 63 -17.00 -7.87 0.03
N ILE A 64 -17.38 -7.37 -1.16
CA ILE A 64 -16.45 -7.09 -2.23
C ILE A 64 -15.74 -5.77 -1.92
N THR A 65 -14.45 -5.85 -1.62
CA THR A 65 -13.64 -4.73 -1.17
C THR A 65 -12.48 -4.49 -2.13
N PHE A 66 -12.38 -3.28 -2.65
CA PHE A 66 -11.30 -2.91 -3.57
C PHE A 66 -10.02 -2.56 -2.82
N CYS A 67 -8.87 -2.95 -3.36
CA CYS A 67 -7.57 -2.64 -2.77
C CYS A 67 -6.48 -2.52 -3.82
N VAL A 68 -5.40 -1.80 -3.48
CA VAL A 68 -4.10 -1.96 -4.12
C VAL A 68 -3.30 -2.90 -3.23
N MET A 69 -2.66 -3.93 -3.81
CA MET A 69 -1.99 -4.98 -3.05
C MET A 69 -0.63 -5.32 -3.64
N ALA A 70 0.43 -5.11 -2.87
CA ALA A 70 1.73 -5.73 -3.10
C ALA A 70 1.80 -7.06 -2.34
N ARG A 71 2.31 -8.10 -3.01
CA ARG A 71 2.46 -9.45 -2.45
C ARG A 71 3.79 -10.03 -2.88
N SER A 72 4.51 -10.61 -1.92
CA SER A 72 5.71 -11.41 -2.17
C SER A 72 5.67 -12.71 -1.37
N GLU A 73 6.28 -13.76 -1.91
CA GLU A 73 6.24 -15.09 -1.27
C GLU A 73 7.47 -15.91 -1.59
N THR A 74 7.90 -16.68 -0.60
CA THR A 74 9.03 -17.58 -0.77
C THR A 74 8.82 -18.89 -0.02
N ASN A 75 9.40 -19.99 -0.54
CA ASN A 75 9.56 -21.26 0.17
C ASN A 75 11.04 -21.57 0.45
N GLU A 76 11.94 -20.65 0.11
CA GLU A 76 13.36 -20.76 0.36
C GLU A 76 13.67 -20.41 1.83
N ARG A 77 14.40 -21.31 2.50
CA ARG A 77 14.88 -21.05 3.86
C ARG A 77 15.83 -19.83 3.87
N ASN A 78 15.66 -18.97 4.88
CA ASN A 78 16.46 -17.75 5.10
C ASN A 78 16.37 -16.71 3.97
N ARG A 79 15.48 -16.86 3.00
CA ARG A 79 15.22 -15.84 1.99
C ARG A 79 14.44 -14.70 2.60
N LEU A 80 15.00 -13.49 2.60
CA LEU A 80 14.23 -12.28 2.91
C LEU A 80 13.29 -11.97 1.76
N THR A 81 12.02 -11.75 2.07
CA THR A 81 10.98 -11.35 1.11
C THR A 81 10.22 -10.15 1.65
N SER A 82 9.92 -9.17 0.81
CA SER A 82 9.28 -7.92 1.18
C SER A 82 8.19 -7.52 0.18
N ALA A 83 7.19 -6.79 0.67
CA ALA A 83 6.12 -6.18 -0.13
C ALA A 83 5.78 -4.81 0.44
N SER A 84 5.60 -3.82 -0.42
CA SER A 84 5.35 -2.43 -0.03
C SER A 84 4.32 -1.76 -0.92
N ILE A 85 3.54 -0.86 -0.31
CA ILE A 85 2.72 0.14 -0.99
C ILE A 85 3.27 1.51 -0.64
N GLY A 86 3.65 2.27 -1.66
CA GLY A 86 3.99 3.69 -1.56
C GLY A 86 2.79 4.55 -1.92
N LEU A 87 2.73 5.74 -1.37
CA LEU A 87 1.67 6.70 -1.62
C LEU A 87 2.25 8.09 -1.80
N ALA A 88 1.80 8.80 -2.85
CA ALA A 88 2.06 10.22 -3.05
C ALA A 88 0.73 10.99 -3.18
N VAL A 89 0.58 12.02 -2.35
CA VAL A 89 -0.64 12.84 -2.26
C VAL A 89 -0.37 14.24 -2.78
N PRO A 90 -1.15 14.75 -3.78
CA PRO A 90 -0.97 16.08 -4.30
C PRO A 90 -1.48 17.16 -3.32
N THR A 91 -0.95 18.38 -3.47
CA THR A 91 -1.39 19.57 -2.72
C THR A 91 -2.85 19.90 -3.03
N ASP A 92 -3.22 19.93 -4.32
CA ASP A 92 -4.62 20.07 -4.72
C ASP A 92 -5.35 18.75 -4.52
N ARG A 93 -6.11 18.64 -3.46
CA ARG A 93 -6.89 17.45 -3.09
C ARG A 93 -7.97 17.09 -4.10
N ARG A 94 -8.32 17.95 -5.03
CA ARG A 94 -9.27 17.67 -6.12
C ARG A 94 -8.64 16.85 -7.24
N THR A 95 -7.31 16.82 -7.28
CA THR A 95 -6.53 15.92 -8.15
C THR A 95 -6.30 14.56 -7.50
N TYR A 96 -6.09 13.55 -8.33
CA TYR A 96 -5.70 12.23 -7.86
C TYR A 96 -4.20 12.19 -7.51
N GLY A 97 -3.85 11.30 -6.59
CA GLY A 97 -2.48 10.92 -6.30
C GLY A 97 -2.16 9.53 -6.82
N TYR A 98 -1.01 8.99 -6.42
CA TYR A 98 -0.58 7.66 -6.81
C TYR A 98 -0.34 6.74 -5.62
N LEU A 99 -0.66 5.48 -5.84
CA LEU A 99 -0.26 4.33 -5.04
C LEU A 99 0.71 3.52 -5.91
N SER A 100 1.88 3.19 -5.41
CA SER A 100 2.84 2.30 -6.09
C SER A 100 2.89 0.97 -5.37
N GLU A 101 3.23 -0.08 -6.09
CA GLU A 101 3.40 -1.43 -5.57
C GLU A 101 4.83 -1.88 -5.84
N HIS A 102 5.47 -2.48 -4.83
CA HIS A 102 6.76 -3.13 -5.01
C HIS A 102 6.84 -4.40 -4.18
N HIS A 103 7.55 -5.39 -4.71
CA HIS A 103 7.89 -6.61 -4.01
C HIS A 103 9.29 -7.06 -4.38
N ALA A 104 10.03 -7.56 -3.41
CA ALA A 104 11.43 -7.90 -3.59
C ALA A 104 11.85 -9.12 -2.77
N HIS A 105 13.02 -9.63 -3.13
CA HIS A 105 13.75 -10.62 -2.36
C HIS A 105 15.14 -10.09 -2.04
N GLY A 106 15.52 -10.14 -0.75
CA GLY A 106 16.81 -9.67 -0.28
C GLY A 106 16.86 -8.21 0.12
N GLU A 107 15.78 -7.45 -0.08
CA GLU A 107 15.66 -6.06 0.35
C GLU A 107 15.02 -5.99 1.75
N THR A 108 15.52 -5.05 2.56
CA THR A 108 14.97 -4.70 3.88
C THR A 108 13.64 -3.96 3.77
N ASP A 109 12.93 -3.78 4.89
CA ASP A 109 11.73 -2.93 4.96
C ASP A 109 12.03 -1.49 4.53
N GLU A 110 13.19 -0.97 4.92
CA GLU A 110 13.62 0.39 4.62
C GLU A 110 13.87 0.55 3.11
N GLU A 111 14.71 -0.30 2.51
CA GLU A 111 15.02 -0.26 1.07
C GLU A 111 13.76 -0.40 0.21
N THR A 112 12.92 -1.41 0.51
CA THR A 112 11.67 -1.65 -0.23
C THR A 112 10.67 -0.50 -0.05
N GLY A 113 10.58 0.05 1.17
CA GLY A 113 9.68 1.15 1.50
C GLY A 113 10.09 2.47 0.83
N GLU A 114 11.36 2.84 0.90
CA GLU A 114 11.89 4.04 0.26
C GLU A 114 11.72 3.98 -1.27
N TYR A 115 12.07 2.85 -1.88
CA TYR A 115 11.89 2.66 -3.32
C TYR A 115 10.42 2.84 -3.74
N THR A 116 9.50 2.26 -3.00
CA THR A 116 8.06 2.31 -3.33
C THR A 116 7.51 3.73 -3.18
N GLU A 117 7.93 4.44 -2.13
CA GLU A 117 7.54 5.83 -1.87
C GLU A 117 8.07 6.76 -2.97
N ASP A 118 9.32 6.56 -3.37
CA ASP A 118 9.95 7.28 -4.48
C ASP A 118 9.21 7.07 -5.79
N LEU A 119 8.84 5.82 -6.10
CA LEU A 119 8.10 5.49 -7.30
C LEU A 119 6.73 6.18 -7.34
N ALA A 120 5.98 6.22 -6.24
CA ALA A 120 4.71 6.93 -6.15
C ALA A 120 4.89 8.43 -6.37
N ALA A 121 5.93 9.03 -5.77
CA ALA A 121 6.26 10.44 -5.94
C ALA A 121 6.64 10.77 -7.38
N GLN A 122 7.43 9.92 -8.04
CA GLN A 122 7.81 10.06 -9.44
C GLN A 122 6.59 10.04 -10.37
N MET A 123 5.68 9.07 -10.17
CA MET A 123 4.46 8.97 -10.96
C MET A 123 3.61 10.24 -10.83
N LEU A 124 3.47 10.76 -9.61
CA LEU A 124 2.73 11.99 -9.35
C LEU A 124 3.43 13.21 -9.95
N ALA A 125 4.74 13.35 -9.78
CA ALA A 125 5.53 14.44 -10.33
C ALA A 125 5.40 14.53 -11.85
N THR A 126 5.52 13.41 -12.55
CA THR A 126 5.36 13.31 -14.00
C THR A 126 3.97 13.80 -14.43
N THR A 127 2.92 13.39 -13.74
CA THR A 127 1.54 13.83 -14.02
C THR A 127 1.33 15.32 -13.80
N LEU A 128 2.01 15.90 -12.81
CA LEU A 128 1.92 17.32 -12.48
C LEU A 128 2.86 18.20 -13.32
N GLY A 129 3.59 17.61 -14.28
CA GLY A 129 4.56 18.31 -15.12
C GLY A 129 5.76 18.85 -14.33
N VAL A 130 6.17 18.14 -13.28
CA VAL A 130 7.40 18.41 -12.52
C VAL A 130 8.51 17.57 -13.14
N GLU A 131 9.64 18.20 -13.49
CA GLU A 131 10.81 17.46 -13.96
C GLU A 131 11.33 16.54 -12.86
N PHE A 132 11.56 15.29 -13.24
CA PHE A 132 12.10 14.25 -12.38
C PHE A 132 13.50 13.89 -12.84
N ASP A 133 14.51 14.13 -11.99
CA ASP A 133 15.87 13.68 -12.22
C ASP A 133 16.15 12.41 -11.39
N PRO A 134 16.30 11.25 -12.04
CA PRO A 134 16.55 9.97 -11.35
C PRO A 134 17.96 9.91 -10.70
N ASN A 135 18.87 10.84 -11.05
CA ASN A 135 20.24 10.85 -10.51
C ASN A 135 20.38 11.63 -9.20
N ILE A 136 19.33 12.34 -8.78
CA ILE A 136 19.31 13.06 -7.51
C ILE A 136 18.87 12.13 -6.37
N ALA A 137 19.57 12.14 -5.23
CA ALA A 137 19.21 11.35 -4.07
C ALA A 137 17.78 11.66 -3.56
N TRP A 138 17.08 10.65 -3.03
CA TRP A 138 15.68 10.77 -2.58
C TRP A 138 15.43 11.97 -1.64
N LYS A 139 16.29 12.19 -0.66
CA LYS A 139 16.14 13.31 0.29
C LYS A 139 16.17 14.68 -0.39
N GLU A 140 16.98 14.83 -1.43
CA GLU A 140 17.04 16.06 -2.24
C GLU A 140 15.81 16.18 -3.14
N ARG A 141 15.33 15.07 -3.74
CA ARG A 141 14.10 15.02 -4.53
C ARG A 141 12.86 15.35 -3.72
N GLU A 142 12.75 14.81 -2.52
CA GLU A 142 11.67 15.12 -1.58
C GLU A 142 11.61 16.61 -1.26
N GLN A 143 12.76 17.26 -1.08
CA GLN A 143 12.84 18.71 -0.89
C GLN A 143 12.39 19.48 -2.15
N VAL A 144 12.79 19.05 -3.34
CA VAL A 144 12.35 19.66 -4.61
C VAL A 144 10.83 19.56 -4.77
N PHE A 145 10.23 18.40 -4.48
CA PHE A 145 8.79 18.23 -4.54
C PHE A 145 8.04 19.08 -3.51
N LYS A 146 8.56 19.15 -2.29
CA LYS A 146 8.02 20.02 -1.23
C LYS A 146 8.18 21.51 -1.58
N MET A 147 9.33 21.91 -2.12
CA MET A 147 9.59 23.29 -2.56
C MET A 147 8.75 23.69 -3.76
N ALA A 148 8.46 22.76 -4.69
CA ALA A 148 7.53 23.01 -5.80
C ALA A 148 6.08 23.17 -5.33
N GLY A 149 5.76 22.87 -4.06
CA GLY A 149 4.43 23.01 -3.49
C GLY A 149 3.35 22.11 -4.11
N LYS A 150 3.74 21.11 -4.89
CA LYS A 150 2.80 20.24 -5.65
C LYS A 150 2.50 18.91 -4.98
N ILE A 151 3.41 18.41 -4.13
CA ILE A 151 3.22 17.16 -3.35
C ILE A 151 3.23 17.52 -1.86
N VAL A 152 2.17 17.13 -1.15
CA VAL A 152 2.02 17.41 0.29
C VAL A 152 2.63 16.31 1.14
N ARG A 153 2.47 15.07 0.73
CA ARG A 153 2.80 13.92 1.56
C ARG A 153 3.17 12.72 0.71
N THR A 154 4.26 12.09 1.09
CA THR A 154 4.62 10.74 0.70
C THR A 154 4.61 9.85 1.94
N LEU A 155 4.35 8.59 1.78
CA LEU A 155 4.47 7.56 2.82
C LEU A 155 4.46 6.17 2.21
N ASN A 156 4.92 5.19 2.96
CA ASN A 156 4.80 3.79 2.58
C ASN A 156 4.22 2.93 3.72
N ILE A 157 3.81 1.72 3.37
CA ILE A 157 3.59 0.62 4.29
C ILE A 157 4.28 -0.61 3.74
N THR A 158 5.19 -1.18 4.51
CA THR A 158 6.04 -2.27 4.09
C THR A 158 5.97 -3.43 5.08
N GLN A 159 5.97 -4.65 4.57
CA GLN A 159 6.10 -5.86 5.34
C GLN A 159 7.20 -6.73 4.76
N SER A 160 8.16 -7.14 5.57
CA SER A 160 9.10 -8.19 5.22
C SER A 160 9.01 -9.39 6.17
N ALA A 161 9.55 -10.52 5.73
CA ALA A 161 9.75 -11.71 6.55
C ALA A 161 10.85 -12.59 5.96
N ILE A 162 11.46 -13.40 6.84
CA ILE A 162 12.45 -14.39 6.43
C ILE A 162 11.78 -15.73 6.20
N GLY A 163 12.04 -16.34 5.05
CA GLY A 163 11.54 -17.65 4.63
C GLY A 163 11.86 -18.75 5.64
N LYS A 164 10.84 -19.54 6.00
CA LYS A 164 10.94 -20.65 6.96
C LYS A 164 11.22 -21.97 6.24
N PRO A 165 11.98 -22.89 6.87
CA PRO A 165 12.29 -24.19 6.26
C PRO A 165 11.01 -24.98 6.00
N ASN A 166 10.89 -25.55 4.80
CA ASN A 166 9.77 -26.40 4.34
C ASN A 166 8.38 -25.76 4.48
N ARG A 167 8.30 -24.43 4.37
CA ARG A 167 7.05 -23.69 4.46
C ARG A 167 7.07 -22.51 3.46
N TRP A 168 5.89 -22.16 2.99
CA TRP A 168 5.68 -20.89 2.31
C TRP A 168 5.61 -19.76 3.34
N THR A 169 6.31 -18.69 3.07
CA THR A 169 6.20 -17.42 3.79
C THR A 169 5.68 -16.39 2.80
N THR A 170 4.52 -15.82 3.10
CA THR A 170 3.88 -14.77 2.29
C THR A 170 3.85 -13.48 3.07
N VAL A 171 4.23 -12.38 2.44
CA VAL A 171 4.09 -11.01 2.95
C VAL A 171 3.20 -10.21 2.03
N ILE A 172 2.39 -9.34 2.61
CA ILE A 172 1.50 -8.44 1.87
C ILE A 172 1.52 -7.04 2.48
N ALA A 173 1.36 -6.04 1.61
CA ALA A 173 1.03 -4.67 1.97
C ALA A 173 -0.18 -4.22 1.14
N LEU A 174 -1.13 -3.54 1.75
CA LEU A 174 -2.38 -3.15 1.10
C LEU A 174 -2.77 -1.71 1.41
N ALA A 175 -3.33 -1.06 0.39
CA ALA A 175 -4.19 0.10 0.53
C ALA A 175 -5.64 -0.36 0.29
N VAL A 176 -6.47 -0.37 1.32
CA VAL A 176 -7.84 -0.91 1.29
C VAL A 176 -8.83 0.23 1.22
N PHE A 177 -9.64 0.27 0.18
CA PHE A 177 -10.69 1.27 0.01
C PHE A 177 -11.95 0.87 0.76
N ILE A 178 -12.50 1.80 1.55
CA ILE A 178 -13.71 1.56 2.34
C ILE A 178 -14.92 1.85 1.45
N PRO A 179 -15.88 0.90 1.32
CA PRO A 179 -17.13 1.13 0.58
C PRO A 179 -17.90 2.31 1.16
N GLU A 180 -18.41 3.20 0.30
CA GLU A 180 -19.09 4.44 0.71
C GLU A 180 -20.32 4.18 1.58
N GLU A 181 -21.04 3.09 1.31
CA GLU A 181 -22.22 2.67 2.08
C GLU A 181 -21.92 2.35 3.55
N ASN A 182 -20.66 1.97 3.85
CA ASN A 182 -20.22 1.63 5.21
C ASN A 182 -19.78 2.85 6.02
N ILE A 183 -19.61 4.00 5.36
CA ILE A 183 -19.16 5.22 6.02
C ILE A 183 -20.36 5.92 6.71
N PRO A 184 -20.33 6.10 8.04
CA PRO A 184 -21.41 6.79 8.73
C PRO A 184 -21.65 8.19 8.18
N LYS A 185 -22.87 8.46 7.71
CA LYS A 185 -23.27 9.81 7.29
C LYS A 185 -23.24 10.73 8.50
N ARG A 186 -22.54 11.86 8.41
CA ARG A 186 -22.63 12.89 9.46
C ARG A 186 -24.10 13.32 9.58
N ARG A 187 -24.69 13.12 10.76
CA ARG A 187 -25.96 13.79 11.09
C ARG A 187 -25.70 15.29 10.97
N ARG A 188 -26.45 15.94 10.10
CA ARG A 188 -26.47 17.41 9.98
C ARG A 188 -27.12 18.00 11.20
#